data_e5a239c5a44d96d882a45d7ca85877ca
#
_entry.id   e5a239c5a44d96d882a45d7ca85877ca
#
_cell.length_a   1.000
_cell.length_b   1.000
_cell.length_c   1.000
_cell.angle_alpha   90.00
_cell.angle_beta   90.00
_cell.angle_gamma   90.00
#
_symmetry.space_group_name_H-M   'P 1'
#
loop_
_entity.id
_entity.type
_entity.pdbx_description
1 polymer ?
#
loop_
_entity_poly.entity_id
_entity_poly.type
_entity_poly.pdbx_seq_one_letter_code
_entity_poly.pdbx_strand_id
1 'polypeptide(L)'
;FEIIEGLHEGRAHKKAAECEHHLHTSLNGVDVEIHRLASFLHGKRMNANFQKWTQESMDALFGTDRLAVWDNGGTPVALAPATYNAFFILHHAVRHMTTEGVGFRQICDWTMLLHRYHAQVDVELLGRKLKELHMERIWQEFGRLAVGFLGLPASELPLAPADLAPGRKTHELLRHIFISGNFGRFDAN
;
A
#
# COMPACT_ATOMS: atom_id res chain seq x y z
N PHE A 1 -12.45 -8.39 -13.68
CA PHE A 1 -12.75 -9.77 -13.25
C PHE A 1 -13.29 -10.58 -14.43
N GLU A 2 -14.34 -10.13 -15.14
CA GLU A 2 -14.94 -10.85 -16.29
C GLU A 2 -13.95 -11.17 -17.44
N ILE A 3 -12.97 -10.29 -17.68
CA ILE A 3 -11.94 -10.51 -18.72
C ILE A 3 -10.99 -11.66 -18.32
N ILE A 4 -10.72 -11.82 -17.03
CA ILE A 4 -9.85 -12.89 -16.51
C ILE A 4 -10.62 -14.19 -16.35
N GLU A 5 -11.93 -14.13 -16.05
CA GLU A 5 -12.82 -15.30 -16.03
C GLU A 5 -12.93 -16.00 -17.38
N GLY A 6 -12.95 -15.23 -18.48
CA GLY A 6 -12.99 -15.78 -19.84
C GLY A 6 -11.69 -16.46 -20.28
N LEU A 7 -10.58 -16.30 -19.55
CA LEU A 7 -9.28 -16.88 -19.89
C LEU A 7 -8.97 -18.21 -19.19
N HIS A 8 -9.75 -18.60 -18.18
CA HIS A 8 -9.54 -19.82 -17.40
C HIS A 8 -10.83 -20.60 -17.14
N GLU A 9 -10.99 -21.73 -17.81
CA GLU A 9 -12.07 -22.67 -17.56
C GLU A 9 -12.12 -23.14 -16.10
N GLY A 10 -13.15 -22.75 -15.37
CA GLY A 10 -13.78 -23.41 -14.20
C GLY A 10 -12.96 -23.93 -13.02
N ARG A 11 -11.69 -24.31 -13.19
CA ARG A 11 -10.84 -24.87 -12.11
C ARG A 11 -10.19 -23.78 -11.23
N ALA A 12 -9.96 -22.61 -11.79
CA ALA A 12 -9.34 -21.50 -11.09
C ALA A 12 -10.27 -20.88 -10.03
N HIS A 13 -11.58 -20.83 -10.31
CA HIS A 13 -12.59 -20.29 -9.40
C HIS A 13 -12.73 -21.08 -8.10
N LYS A 14 -12.70 -22.41 -8.17
CA LYS A 14 -12.84 -23.26 -6.98
C LYS A 14 -11.64 -23.12 -6.04
N LYS A 15 -10.45 -23.02 -6.61
CA LYS A 15 -9.20 -22.88 -5.86
C LYS A 15 -9.02 -21.49 -5.26
N ALA A 16 -9.46 -20.41 -5.95
CA ALA A 16 -9.44 -19.05 -5.45
C ALA A 16 -10.45 -18.81 -4.31
N ALA A 17 -11.58 -19.54 -4.30
CA ALA A 17 -12.54 -19.48 -3.20
C ALA A 17 -12.05 -20.20 -1.92
N GLU A 18 -11.15 -21.16 -2.06
CA GLU A 18 -10.56 -21.94 -0.97
C GLU A 18 -9.22 -21.37 -0.48
N CYS A 19 -8.50 -20.59 -1.30
CA CYS A 19 -7.25 -19.94 -0.93
C CYS A 19 -7.49 -18.47 -0.54
N GLU A 20 -7.17 -18.12 0.70
CA GLU A 20 -7.26 -16.72 1.18
C GLU A 20 -6.30 -15.78 0.42
N HIS A 21 -5.29 -16.28 -0.28
CA HIS A 21 -4.13 -15.48 -0.60
C HIS A 21 -3.83 -15.24 -2.08
N HIS A 22 -3.73 -16.25 -2.92
CA HIS A 22 -3.25 -15.99 -4.29
C HIS A 22 -3.67 -17.07 -5.27
N LEU A 23 -4.18 -16.67 -6.41
CA LEU A 23 -4.22 -17.51 -7.59
C LEU A 23 -3.04 -17.12 -8.48
N HIS A 24 -2.04 -17.99 -8.58
CA HIS A 24 -0.97 -17.85 -9.56
C HIS A 24 -1.44 -18.37 -10.91
N THR A 25 -1.33 -17.57 -11.94
CA THR A 25 -1.60 -17.93 -13.33
C THR A 25 -0.53 -17.34 -14.23
N SER A 26 -0.37 -17.94 -15.42
CA SER A 26 0.52 -17.37 -16.44
C SER A 26 -0.33 -16.84 -17.60
N LEU A 27 -0.12 -15.59 -17.96
CA LEU A 27 -0.75 -14.95 -19.09
C LEU A 27 0.34 -14.55 -20.11
N ASN A 28 0.34 -15.19 -21.28
CA ASN A 28 1.35 -14.94 -22.32
C ASN A 28 2.79 -15.09 -21.82
N GLY A 29 3.07 -16.04 -20.91
CA GLY A 29 4.38 -16.27 -20.35
C GLY A 29 4.78 -15.30 -19.22
N VAL A 30 3.87 -14.44 -18.78
CA VAL A 30 4.03 -13.56 -17.63
C VAL A 30 3.28 -14.15 -16.44
N ASP A 31 3.95 -14.32 -15.32
CA ASP A 31 3.32 -14.76 -14.09
C ASP A 31 2.44 -13.64 -13.53
N VAL A 32 1.18 -13.97 -13.27
CA VAL A 32 0.17 -13.05 -12.74
C VAL A 32 -0.40 -13.62 -11.45
N GLU A 33 -0.39 -12.80 -10.41
CA GLU A 33 -1.04 -13.10 -9.14
C GLU A 33 -2.39 -12.40 -9.05
N ILE A 34 -3.45 -13.17 -8.81
CA ILE A 34 -4.79 -12.63 -8.62
C ILE A 34 -5.14 -12.69 -7.15
N HIS A 35 -5.33 -11.53 -6.55
CA HIS A 35 -5.72 -11.40 -5.16
C HIS A 35 -7.23 -11.22 -5.05
N ARG A 36 -7.88 -12.03 -4.22
CA ARG A 36 -9.28 -11.83 -3.86
C ARG A 36 -9.50 -10.54 -3.08
N LEU A 37 -8.56 -10.22 -2.19
CA LEU A 37 -8.52 -8.98 -1.41
C LEU A 37 -7.18 -8.31 -1.67
N ALA A 38 -7.17 -7.00 -1.90
CA ALA A 38 -5.94 -6.25 -2.10
C ALA A 38 -5.00 -6.35 -0.88
N SER A 39 -5.56 -6.36 0.32
CA SER A 39 -4.89 -6.64 1.59
C SER A 39 -5.93 -6.88 2.69
N PHE A 40 -5.49 -7.20 3.91
CA PHE A 40 -6.37 -7.34 5.07
C PHE A 40 -5.71 -6.81 6.35
N LEU A 41 -6.54 -6.52 7.36
CA LEU A 41 -6.13 -6.13 8.70
C LEU A 41 -6.53 -7.19 9.72
N HIS A 42 -5.72 -7.34 10.76
CA HIS A 42 -6.08 -8.20 11.87
C HIS A 42 -7.22 -7.56 12.69
N GLY A 43 -8.21 -8.37 13.02
CA GLY A 43 -9.40 -7.93 13.78
C GLY A 43 -10.60 -7.68 12.85
N LYS A 44 -11.71 -8.39 13.16
CA LYS A 44 -12.90 -8.42 12.29
C LYS A 44 -13.45 -7.03 11.94
N ARG A 45 -13.56 -6.14 12.95
CA ARG A 45 -14.13 -4.79 12.74
C ARG A 45 -13.21 -3.91 11.91
N MET A 46 -11.92 -3.90 12.23
CA MET A 46 -10.94 -3.11 11.46
C MET A 46 -10.86 -3.60 10.02
N ASN A 47 -10.83 -4.91 9.82
CA ASN A 47 -10.81 -5.46 8.47
C ASN A 47 -12.09 -5.11 7.70
N ALA A 48 -13.27 -5.22 8.30
CA ALA A 48 -14.53 -4.83 7.65
C ALA A 48 -14.50 -3.35 7.21
N ASN A 49 -14.04 -2.45 8.08
CA ASN A 49 -13.91 -1.03 7.78
C ASN A 49 -12.88 -0.78 6.66
N PHE A 50 -11.78 -1.51 6.66
CA PHE A 50 -10.76 -1.43 5.63
C PHE A 50 -11.28 -1.93 4.28
N GLN A 51 -11.95 -3.10 4.25
CA GLN A 51 -12.52 -3.64 3.01
C GLN A 51 -13.59 -2.70 2.43
N LYS A 52 -14.44 -2.11 3.28
CA LYS A 52 -15.42 -1.12 2.84
C LYS A 52 -14.75 0.09 2.18
N TRP A 53 -13.70 0.65 2.80
CA TRP A 53 -12.97 1.77 2.21
C TRP A 53 -12.23 1.38 0.94
N THR A 54 -11.69 0.17 0.86
CA THR A 54 -11.09 -0.37 -0.35
C THR A 54 -12.10 -0.42 -1.48
N GLN A 55 -13.30 -0.98 -1.21
CA GLN A 55 -14.37 -1.06 -2.21
C GLN A 55 -14.81 0.34 -2.67
N GLU A 56 -15.07 1.28 -1.76
CA GLU A 56 -15.42 2.66 -2.07
C GLU A 56 -14.35 3.34 -2.95
N SER A 57 -13.07 3.07 -2.67
CA SER A 57 -11.95 3.62 -3.45
C SER A 57 -11.83 2.99 -4.83
N MET A 58 -12.15 1.70 -4.97
CA MET A 58 -12.17 1.01 -6.27
C MET A 58 -13.40 1.43 -7.10
N ASP A 59 -14.55 1.59 -6.48
CA ASP A 59 -15.74 2.10 -7.16
C ASP A 59 -15.51 3.51 -7.71
N ALA A 60 -14.82 4.36 -6.93
CA ALA A 60 -14.39 5.68 -7.39
C ALA A 60 -13.39 5.59 -8.55
N LEU A 61 -12.50 4.59 -8.56
CA LEU A 61 -11.56 4.34 -9.64
C LEU A 61 -12.24 4.02 -10.96
N PHE A 62 -13.30 3.22 -10.93
CA PHE A 62 -13.99 2.77 -12.14
C PHE A 62 -15.21 3.62 -12.53
N GLY A 63 -15.62 4.55 -11.66
CA GLY A 63 -16.87 5.31 -11.81
C GLY A 63 -16.74 6.80 -12.15
N THR A 64 -15.56 7.40 -12.17
CA THR A 64 -15.41 8.86 -12.33
C THR A 64 -14.24 9.29 -13.20
N ASP A 65 -14.44 10.35 -14.02
CA ASP A 65 -13.41 11.04 -14.82
C ASP A 65 -12.39 11.85 -13.96
N ARG A 66 -12.48 11.78 -12.64
CA ARG A 66 -11.69 12.62 -11.71
C ARG A 66 -10.45 11.94 -11.16
N LEU A 67 -10.10 10.79 -11.65
CA LEU A 67 -8.96 10.04 -11.19
C LEU A 67 -7.67 10.57 -11.79
N ALA A 68 -6.60 10.50 -11.02
CA ALA A 68 -5.27 10.66 -11.58
C ALA A 68 -5.10 9.58 -12.65
N VAL A 69 -4.75 10.00 -13.85
CA VAL A 69 -4.48 9.10 -14.96
C VAL A 69 -3.00 9.19 -15.26
N TRP A 70 -2.35 8.04 -15.26
CA TRP A 70 -0.98 7.93 -15.73
C TRP A 70 -0.98 7.54 -17.20
N ASP A 71 -0.26 8.32 -18.03
CA ASP A 71 -0.06 7.97 -19.43
C ASP A 71 1.11 6.97 -19.55
N ASN A 72 0.77 5.75 -19.86
CA ASN A 72 1.74 4.69 -20.14
C ASN A 72 1.95 4.54 -21.65
N GLY A 73 2.71 5.46 -22.24
CA GLY A 73 3.01 5.40 -23.66
C GLY A 73 1.78 5.49 -24.58
N GLY A 74 0.84 6.37 -24.25
CA GLY A 74 -0.42 6.58 -24.97
C GLY A 74 -1.59 5.72 -24.49
N THR A 75 -1.38 4.87 -23.47
CA THR A 75 -2.44 4.10 -22.83
C THR A 75 -2.74 4.68 -21.44
N PRO A 76 -3.91 5.30 -21.23
CA PRO A 76 -4.26 5.87 -19.95
C PRO A 76 -4.49 4.75 -18.92
N VAL A 77 -3.81 4.82 -17.78
CA VAL A 77 -4.00 3.92 -16.64
C VAL A 77 -4.56 4.70 -15.48
N ALA A 78 -5.74 4.32 -15.01
CA ALA A 78 -6.37 4.95 -13.86
C ALA A 78 -5.63 4.56 -12.56
N LEU A 79 -5.36 5.57 -11.74
CA LEU A 79 -4.72 5.40 -10.43
C LEU A 79 -5.78 5.47 -9.32
N ALA A 80 -5.63 4.67 -8.29
CA ALA A 80 -6.46 4.77 -7.10
C ALA A 80 -6.37 6.18 -6.47
N PRO A 81 -7.41 6.67 -5.76
CA PRO A 81 -7.38 7.99 -5.13
C PRO A 81 -6.14 8.19 -4.27
N ALA A 82 -5.53 9.38 -4.35
CA ALA A 82 -4.26 9.67 -3.66
C ALA A 82 -4.31 9.38 -2.16
N THR A 83 -5.43 9.69 -1.50
CA THR A 83 -5.65 9.41 -0.07
C THR A 83 -5.61 7.92 0.24
N TYR A 84 -6.28 7.12 -0.57
CA TYR A 84 -6.27 5.67 -0.41
C TYR A 84 -4.87 5.09 -0.69
N ASN A 85 -4.24 5.52 -1.79
CA ASN A 85 -2.90 5.07 -2.16
C ASN A 85 -1.85 5.40 -1.09
N ALA A 86 -1.90 6.60 -0.51
CA ALA A 86 -0.99 7.01 0.56
C ALA A 86 -1.08 6.08 1.78
N PHE A 87 -2.30 5.68 2.14
CA PHE A 87 -2.53 4.69 3.20
C PHE A 87 -2.13 3.28 2.76
N PHE A 88 -2.62 2.84 1.58
CA PHE A 88 -2.50 1.45 1.13
C PHE A 88 -1.05 1.01 0.94
N ILE A 89 -0.22 1.84 0.30
CA ILE A 89 1.20 1.51 0.06
C ILE A 89 1.95 1.40 1.39
N LEU A 90 1.69 2.30 2.34
CA LEU A 90 2.28 2.20 3.69
C LEU A 90 1.81 0.94 4.40
N HIS A 91 0.50 0.68 4.43
CA HIS A 91 -0.06 -0.52 5.05
C HIS A 91 0.54 -1.80 4.45
N HIS A 92 0.67 -1.85 3.13
CA HIS A 92 1.25 -2.98 2.42
C HIS A 92 2.73 -3.20 2.80
N ALA A 93 3.52 -2.13 2.85
CA ALA A 93 4.91 -2.19 3.32
C ALA A 93 5.02 -2.69 4.77
N VAL A 94 4.16 -2.19 5.67
CA VAL A 94 4.10 -2.62 7.07
C VAL A 94 3.72 -4.10 7.19
N ARG A 95 2.78 -4.57 6.38
CA ARG A 95 2.40 -5.98 6.35
C ARG A 95 3.59 -6.86 5.96
N HIS A 96 4.29 -6.53 4.88
CA HIS A 96 5.50 -7.27 4.50
C HIS A 96 6.57 -7.22 5.58
N MET A 97 6.78 -6.07 6.22
CA MET A 97 7.73 -5.93 7.32
C MET A 97 7.46 -6.91 8.48
N THR A 98 6.19 -7.24 8.72
CA THR A 98 5.80 -8.14 9.82
C THR A 98 5.73 -9.61 9.43
N THR A 99 5.81 -9.95 8.15
CA THR A 99 5.66 -11.33 7.64
C THR A 99 6.93 -11.84 6.94
N GLU A 100 7.42 -11.12 5.95
CA GLU A 100 8.44 -11.59 5.01
C GLU A 100 9.67 -10.68 4.95
N GLY A 101 9.62 -9.57 5.69
CA GLY A 101 10.57 -8.46 5.54
C GLY A 101 10.15 -7.46 4.46
N VAL A 102 10.62 -6.23 4.57
CA VAL A 102 10.32 -5.15 3.63
C VAL A 102 11.61 -4.61 3.03
N GLY A 103 11.64 -4.46 1.72
CA GLY A 103 12.74 -3.79 1.05
C GLY A 103 12.67 -2.27 1.23
N PHE A 104 13.83 -1.62 1.30
CA PHE A 104 13.91 -0.16 1.40
C PHE A 104 13.20 0.55 0.23
N ARG A 105 13.13 -0.12 -0.92
CA ARG A 105 12.43 0.35 -2.11
C ARG A 105 10.96 0.69 -1.84
N GLN A 106 10.21 -0.15 -1.10
CA GLN A 106 8.80 0.12 -0.81
C GLN A 106 8.61 1.42 -0.01
N ILE A 107 9.58 1.75 0.84
CA ILE A 107 9.53 3.00 1.60
C ILE A 107 9.86 4.19 0.69
N CYS A 108 10.79 4.02 -0.25
CA CYS A 108 11.06 5.03 -1.28
C CYS A 108 9.83 5.25 -2.16
N ASP A 109 9.16 4.18 -2.59
CA ASP A 109 7.95 4.26 -3.42
C ASP A 109 6.84 5.05 -2.69
N TRP A 110 6.62 4.79 -1.40
CA TRP A 110 5.68 5.56 -0.58
C TRP A 110 6.08 7.03 -0.45
N THR A 111 7.35 7.30 -0.21
CA THR A 111 7.89 8.67 -0.12
C THR A 111 7.69 9.43 -1.43
N MET A 112 7.98 8.80 -2.56
CA MET A 112 7.78 9.39 -3.90
C MET A 112 6.31 9.61 -4.23
N LEU A 113 5.41 8.72 -3.77
CA LEU A 113 3.99 8.94 -3.90
C LEU A 113 3.55 10.20 -3.14
N LEU A 114 4.00 10.38 -1.89
CA LEU A 114 3.69 11.59 -1.12
C LEU A 114 4.27 12.82 -1.82
N HIS A 115 5.55 12.79 -2.23
CA HIS A 115 6.17 13.89 -2.97
C HIS A 115 5.32 14.31 -4.18
N ARG A 116 4.83 13.36 -4.94
CA ARG A 116 4.07 13.62 -6.18
C ARG A 116 2.62 14.04 -5.95
N TYR A 117 1.96 13.47 -4.92
CA TYR A 117 0.50 13.53 -4.80
C TYR A 117 0.00 14.11 -3.47
N HIS A 118 0.86 14.62 -2.57
CA HIS A 118 0.44 15.16 -1.26
C HIS A 118 -0.69 16.20 -1.38
N ALA A 119 -0.66 17.07 -2.38
CA ALA A 119 -1.68 18.09 -2.60
C ALA A 119 -3.07 17.54 -2.97
N GLN A 120 -3.15 16.26 -3.38
CA GLN A 120 -4.39 15.57 -3.71
C GLN A 120 -4.91 14.70 -2.55
N VAL A 121 -4.15 14.62 -1.45
CA VAL A 121 -4.55 13.86 -0.28
C VAL A 121 -5.59 14.63 0.53
N ASP A 122 -6.78 14.04 0.72
CA ASP A 122 -7.76 14.52 1.69
C ASP A 122 -7.24 14.20 3.11
N VAL A 123 -6.69 15.23 3.75
CA VAL A 123 -6.04 15.13 5.07
C VAL A 123 -7.04 14.75 6.16
N GLU A 124 -8.28 15.22 6.08
CA GLU A 124 -9.32 14.88 7.07
C GLU A 124 -9.73 13.41 6.95
N LEU A 125 -9.98 12.94 5.72
CA LEU A 125 -10.30 11.53 5.47
C LEU A 125 -9.15 10.64 5.91
N LEU A 126 -7.93 10.97 5.54
CA LEU A 126 -6.75 10.22 5.94
C LEU A 126 -6.63 10.12 7.47
N GLY A 127 -6.79 11.24 8.18
CA GLY A 127 -6.72 11.28 9.65
C GLY A 127 -7.78 10.39 10.30
N ARG A 128 -9.04 10.46 9.80
CA ARG A 128 -10.10 9.57 10.27
C ARG A 128 -9.76 8.09 10.04
N LYS A 129 -9.24 7.75 8.85
CA LYS A 129 -8.91 6.37 8.49
C LYS A 129 -7.70 5.83 9.26
N LEU A 130 -6.66 6.63 9.44
CA LEU A 130 -5.51 6.24 10.27
C LEU A 130 -5.94 5.94 11.71
N LYS A 131 -6.82 6.76 12.29
CA LYS A 131 -7.37 6.54 13.64
C LYS A 131 -8.26 5.31 13.71
N GLU A 132 -9.19 5.17 12.76
CA GLU A 132 -10.11 4.04 12.66
C GLU A 132 -9.38 2.70 12.54
N LEU A 133 -8.25 2.68 11.81
CA LEU A 133 -7.46 1.51 11.51
C LEU A 133 -6.21 1.36 12.41
N HIS A 134 -6.07 2.22 13.43
CA HIS A 134 -4.97 2.22 14.39
C HIS A 134 -3.57 2.35 13.77
N MET A 135 -3.45 3.09 12.68
CA MET A 135 -2.20 3.27 11.93
C MET A 135 -1.49 4.60 12.19
N GLU A 136 -2.02 5.47 13.08
CA GLU A 136 -1.49 6.81 13.34
C GLU A 136 -0.01 6.80 13.74
N ARG A 137 0.38 5.93 14.68
CA ARG A 137 1.77 5.84 15.15
C ARG A 137 2.72 5.37 14.05
N ILE A 138 2.28 4.40 13.26
CA ILE A 138 3.05 3.88 12.13
C ILE A 138 3.24 4.98 11.10
N TRP A 139 2.18 5.69 10.75
CA TRP A 139 2.23 6.84 9.85
C TRP A 139 3.27 7.88 10.29
N GLN A 140 3.27 8.24 11.58
CA GLN A 140 4.21 9.20 12.13
C GLN A 140 5.67 8.73 12.07
N GLU A 141 5.95 7.46 12.40
CA GLU A 141 7.32 6.93 12.38
C GLU A 141 7.86 6.80 10.95
N PHE A 142 7.04 6.32 10.01
CA PHE A 142 7.44 6.30 8.60
C PHE A 142 7.55 7.72 8.02
N GLY A 143 6.73 8.66 8.47
CA GLY A 143 6.85 10.07 8.11
C GLY A 143 8.18 10.67 8.57
N ARG A 144 8.59 10.42 9.82
CA ARG A 144 9.93 10.83 10.32
C ARG A 144 11.06 10.22 9.51
N LEU A 145 10.89 8.94 9.12
CA LEU A 145 11.87 8.27 8.27
C LEU A 145 11.95 8.93 6.89
N ALA A 146 10.81 9.20 6.25
CA ALA A 146 10.75 9.81 4.93
C ALA A 146 11.35 11.22 4.92
N VAL A 147 11.04 12.05 5.93
CA VAL A 147 11.58 13.40 6.04
C VAL A 147 13.07 13.39 6.45
N GLY A 148 13.42 12.61 7.48
CA GLY A 148 14.76 12.64 8.06
C GLY A 148 15.84 11.92 7.25
N PHE A 149 15.48 10.90 6.47
CA PHE A 149 16.46 10.07 5.76
C PHE A 149 16.25 10.00 4.24
N LEU A 150 15.04 10.27 3.73
CA LEU A 150 14.74 10.21 2.30
C LEU A 150 14.54 11.58 1.66
N GLY A 151 14.59 12.64 2.46
CA GLY A 151 14.53 14.02 1.95
C GLY A 151 13.14 14.48 1.52
N LEU A 152 12.07 13.84 1.99
CA LEU A 152 10.71 14.35 1.77
C LEU A 152 10.57 15.72 2.43
N PRO A 153 10.16 16.79 1.72
CA PRO A 153 9.85 18.06 2.36
C PRO A 153 8.78 17.91 3.45
N ALA A 154 8.99 18.49 4.61
CA ALA A 154 8.04 18.38 5.73
C ALA A 154 6.63 18.84 5.37
N SER A 155 6.52 19.84 4.49
CA SER A 155 5.24 20.37 3.97
C SER A 155 4.47 19.39 3.08
N GLU A 156 5.12 18.34 2.60
CA GLU A 156 4.54 17.32 1.72
C GLU A 156 4.12 16.06 2.48
N LEU A 157 4.39 16.00 3.78
CA LEU A 157 3.92 14.93 4.65
C LEU A 157 2.54 15.28 5.23
N PRO A 158 1.44 14.69 4.75
CA PRO A 158 0.13 14.88 5.37
C PRO A 158 0.13 14.39 6.81
N LEU A 159 -0.50 15.12 7.72
CA LEU A 159 -0.56 14.79 9.16
C LEU A 159 0.83 14.62 9.79
N ALA A 160 1.76 15.47 9.39
CA ALA A 160 3.10 15.48 9.96
C ALA A 160 3.03 15.61 11.50
N PRO A 161 3.81 14.83 12.26
CA PRO A 161 3.91 15.02 13.69
C PRO A 161 4.58 16.39 14.00
N ALA A 162 4.29 16.94 15.17
CA ALA A 162 4.87 18.22 15.60
C ALA A 162 6.40 18.17 15.69
N ASP A 163 6.96 17.01 16.04
CA ASP A 163 8.40 16.74 16.02
C ASP A 163 8.72 15.74 14.91
N LEU A 164 9.45 16.19 13.90
CA LEU A 164 9.89 15.40 12.75
C LEU A 164 11.31 14.84 12.93
N ALA A 165 12.00 15.15 14.04
CA ALA A 165 13.32 14.59 14.28
C ALA A 165 13.26 13.06 14.43
N PRO A 166 14.12 12.31 13.71
CA PRO A 166 14.19 10.87 13.86
C PRO A 166 14.59 10.48 15.29
N GLY A 167 13.66 9.88 16.01
CA GLY A 167 13.89 9.38 17.37
C GLY A 167 14.40 7.93 17.37
N ARG A 168 14.58 7.37 18.59
CA ARG A 168 15.04 5.99 18.76
C ARG A 168 14.20 4.99 17.96
N LYS A 169 12.88 5.11 17.96
CA LYS A 169 11.97 4.20 17.22
C LYS A 169 12.17 4.30 15.71
N THR A 170 12.38 5.51 15.19
CA THR A 170 12.63 5.72 13.76
C THR A 170 13.96 5.05 13.34
N HIS A 171 15.00 5.16 14.17
CA HIS A 171 16.27 4.47 13.92
C HIS A 171 16.15 2.94 14.02
N GLU A 172 15.39 2.42 14.99
CA GLU A 172 15.10 1.00 15.12
C GLU A 172 14.32 0.48 13.90
N LEU A 173 13.33 1.24 13.42
CA LEU A 173 12.58 0.94 12.20
C LEU A 173 13.52 0.87 10.98
N LEU A 174 14.34 1.90 10.78
CA LEU A 174 15.31 1.95 9.69
C LEU A 174 16.29 0.76 9.74
N ARG A 175 16.83 0.47 10.95
CA ARG A 175 17.70 -0.68 11.16
C ARG A 175 17.00 -2.00 10.81
N HIS A 176 15.74 -2.15 11.22
CA HIS A 176 14.97 -3.35 10.92
C HIS A 176 14.79 -3.53 9.40
N ILE A 177 14.43 -2.47 8.68
CA ILE A 177 14.29 -2.48 7.22
C ILE A 177 15.59 -2.95 6.53
N PHE A 178 16.75 -2.45 6.99
CA PHE A 178 18.04 -2.82 6.41
C PHE A 178 18.46 -4.25 6.74
N ILE A 179 18.15 -4.75 7.94
CA ILE A 179 18.51 -6.12 8.37
C ILE A 179 17.60 -7.15 7.72
N SER A 180 16.29 -6.92 7.69
CA SER A 180 15.33 -7.84 7.08
C SER A 180 15.52 -7.99 5.57
N GLY A 181 16.21 -7.04 4.96
CA GLY A 181 16.58 -7.09 3.55
C GLY A 181 15.37 -7.15 2.62
N ASN A 182 15.62 -7.50 1.37
CA ASN A 182 14.61 -7.62 0.34
C ASN A 182 13.87 -8.96 0.50
N PHE A 183 12.76 -8.99 1.24
CA PHE A 183 11.92 -10.18 1.51
C PHE A 183 12.67 -11.32 2.21
N GLY A 184 13.54 -11.02 3.18
CA GLY A 184 14.29 -12.04 3.92
C GLY A 184 15.30 -12.85 3.08
N ARG A 185 15.56 -12.45 1.82
CA ARG A 185 16.44 -13.19 0.90
C ARG A 185 17.91 -13.19 1.30
N PHE A 186 18.28 -12.39 2.29
CA PHE A 186 19.67 -12.23 2.76
C PHE A 186 19.84 -12.59 4.23
N ASP A 187 18.80 -13.07 4.92
CA ASP A 187 18.96 -13.65 6.24
C ASP A 187 19.70 -14.99 6.04
N ALA A 188 20.99 -14.99 6.35
CA ALA A 188 21.74 -16.24 6.49
C ALA A 188 21.15 -17.00 7.68
N ASN A 189 20.50 -18.13 7.45
CA ASN A 189 20.18 -19.12 8.46
C ASN A 189 21.44 -19.61 9.15
#